data_ff75b03a6d08668694fc17972c296745
#
_entry.id   ff75b03a6d08668694fc17972c296745
#
_cell.length_a   1.000
_cell.length_b   1.000
_cell.length_c   1.000
_cell.angle_alpha   90.00
_cell.angle_beta   90.00
_cell.angle_gamma   90.00
#
_symmetry.space_group_name_H-M   'P 1'
#
loop_
_entity.id
_entity.type
_entity.pdbx_description
1 polymer ?
#
loop_
_entity_poly.entity_id
_entity_poly.type
_entity_poly.pdbx_seq_one_letter_code
_entity_poly.pdbx_strand_id
1 'polypeptide(L)'
;MVRLIKTETVISVLMGHFIKKLLFILLFVGVLIAPANAQNEKNMYSYKKIGNKYIVSINNHTAIVKALNAFCKEKGILSGSINGIGAIGELTLRFFNPKTKAYDDKTFREQMEISNLTGNISSMNEQVYLHLHI
;
A
#
# COMPACT_ATOMS: atom_id res chain seq x y z
N MET A 1 -17.87 -59.78 -38.50
CA MET A 1 -16.94 -58.69 -38.78
C MET A 1 -16.91 -57.78 -37.55
N VAL A 2 -15.96 -57.99 -36.64
CA VAL A 2 -15.86 -57.22 -35.37
C VAL A 2 -14.96 -56.05 -35.63
N ARG A 3 -15.47 -54.80 -35.40
CA ARG A 3 -14.73 -53.56 -35.61
C ARG A 3 -14.09 -53.18 -34.27
N LEU A 4 -12.79 -53.40 -34.17
CA LEU A 4 -11.99 -52.89 -33.03
C LEU A 4 -11.97 -51.36 -33.05
N ILE A 5 -12.66 -50.76 -32.10
CA ILE A 5 -12.55 -49.30 -31.85
C ILE A 5 -11.20 -49.08 -31.14
N LYS A 6 -10.29 -48.31 -31.74
CA LYS A 6 -8.99 -48.00 -31.18
C LYS A 6 -9.18 -47.27 -29.81
N THR A 7 -8.75 -47.92 -28.76
CA THR A 7 -8.77 -47.40 -27.37
C THR A 7 -7.99 -46.11 -27.21
N GLU A 8 -7.07 -45.76 -28.07
CA GLU A 8 -6.27 -44.53 -28.02
C GLU A 8 -7.09 -43.25 -28.23
N THR A 9 -8.16 -43.28 -29.03
CA THR A 9 -8.97 -42.08 -29.31
C THR A 9 -9.82 -41.65 -28.12
N VAL A 10 -10.26 -42.61 -27.29
CA VAL A 10 -11.10 -42.34 -26.11
C VAL A 10 -10.27 -41.71 -24.99
N ILE A 11 -9.02 -42.13 -24.78
CA ILE A 11 -8.11 -41.62 -23.75
C ILE A 11 -7.70 -40.19 -24.08
N SER A 12 -7.43 -39.85 -25.33
CA SER A 12 -7.02 -38.50 -25.73
C SER A 12 -8.15 -37.47 -25.57
N VAL A 13 -9.39 -37.85 -25.83
CA VAL A 13 -10.58 -36.98 -25.65
C VAL A 13 -10.86 -36.73 -24.17
N LEU A 14 -10.77 -37.77 -23.33
CA LEU A 14 -10.97 -37.65 -21.87
C LEU A 14 -9.89 -36.81 -21.22
N MET A 15 -8.62 -36.99 -21.62
CA MET A 15 -7.48 -36.19 -21.11
C MET A 15 -7.57 -34.70 -21.52
N GLY A 16 -8.02 -34.43 -22.75
CA GLY A 16 -8.26 -33.06 -23.22
C GLY A 16 -9.36 -32.34 -22.44
N HIS A 17 -10.43 -33.03 -22.05
CA HIS A 17 -11.51 -32.47 -21.22
C HIS A 17 -11.06 -32.22 -19.77
N PHE A 18 -10.24 -33.10 -19.22
CA PHE A 18 -9.72 -32.96 -17.86
C PHE A 18 -8.75 -31.79 -17.75
N ILE A 19 -7.85 -31.65 -18.73
CA ILE A 19 -6.89 -30.52 -18.79
C ILE A 19 -7.62 -29.17 -18.94
N LYS A 20 -8.65 -29.09 -19.80
CA LYS A 20 -9.47 -27.88 -19.98
C LYS A 20 -10.22 -27.48 -18.70
N LYS A 21 -10.79 -28.46 -17.98
CA LYS A 21 -11.45 -28.21 -16.68
C LYS A 21 -10.46 -27.77 -15.62
N LEU A 22 -9.25 -28.35 -15.56
CA LEU A 22 -8.20 -27.98 -14.62
C LEU A 22 -7.66 -26.57 -14.91
N LEU A 23 -7.47 -26.19 -16.18
CA LEU A 23 -7.09 -24.84 -16.59
C LEU A 23 -8.18 -23.80 -16.22
N PHE A 24 -9.46 -24.17 -16.38
CA PHE A 24 -10.58 -23.28 -16.03
C PHE A 24 -10.69 -23.05 -14.52
N ILE A 25 -10.43 -24.08 -13.70
CA ILE A 25 -10.40 -23.98 -12.24
C ILE A 25 -9.20 -23.14 -11.80
N LEU A 26 -8.01 -23.31 -12.39
CA LEU A 26 -6.81 -22.49 -12.11
C LEU A 26 -7.02 -21.02 -12.50
N LEU A 27 -7.69 -20.73 -13.60
CA LEU A 27 -8.04 -19.36 -14.00
C LEU A 27 -9.05 -18.72 -13.03
N PHE A 28 -10.00 -19.50 -12.50
CA PHE A 28 -11.03 -19.00 -11.58
C PHE A 28 -10.49 -18.77 -10.16
N VAL A 29 -9.55 -19.61 -9.71
CA VAL A 29 -8.87 -19.42 -8.41
C VAL A 29 -7.94 -18.20 -8.42
N GLY A 30 -7.32 -17.90 -9.58
CA GLY A 30 -6.46 -16.71 -9.72
C GLY A 30 -7.21 -15.37 -9.60
N VAL A 31 -8.51 -15.33 -9.87
CA VAL A 31 -9.35 -14.11 -9.78
C VAL A 31 -9.80 -13.82 -8.33
N LEU A 32 -9.78 -14.83 -7.43
CA LEU A 32 -10.21 -14.67 -6.03
C LEU A 32 -9.12 -14.20 -5.07
N ILE A 33 -7.87 -14.10 -5.53
CA ILE A 33 -6.78 -13.49 -4.74
C ILE A 33 -6.65 -12.02 -5.13
N ALA A 34 -7.70 -11.24 -4.90
CA ALA A 34 -7.53 -9.80 -4.81
C ALA A 34 -6.67 -9.51 -3.57
N PRO A 35 -5.58 -8.71 -3.67
CA PRO A 35 -4.76 -8.43 -2.51
C PRO A 35 -5.61 -7.70 -1.48
N ALA A 36 -5.85 -8.34 -0.34
CA ALA A 36 -6.60 -7.78 0.80
C ALA A 36 -6.01 -6.45 1.30
N ASN A 37 -4.78 -6.12 0.89
CA ASN A 37 -4.11 -4.86 1.21
C ASN A 37 -4.67 -3.63 0.47
N ALA A 38 -5.24 -3.78 -0.74
CA ALA A 38 -5.75 -2.65 -1.51
C ALA A 38 -7.00 -2.00 -0.87
N GLN A 39 -7.77 -2.78 -0.12
CA GLN A 39 -8.99 -2.29 0.54
C GLN A 39 -8.70 -1.54 1.84
N ASN A 40 -7.57 -1.85 2.49
CA ASN A 40 -7.16 -1.19 3.74
C ASN A 40 -6.50 0.19 3.48
N GLU A 41 -5.88 0.39 2.32
CA GLU A 41 -5.28 1.67 1.94
C GLU A 41 -6.34 2.73 1.57
N LYS A 42 -7.45 2.32 0.98
CA LYS A 42 -8.53 3.19 0.52
C LYS A 42 -9.29 3.89 1.66
N ASN A 43 -9.15 3.41 2.90
CA ASN A 43 -9.79 3.95 4.09
C ASN A 43 -8.87 4.79 4.99
N MET A 44 -7.63 5.07 4.57
CA MET A 44 -6.67 5.81 5.42
C MET A 44 -6.82 7.32 5.32
N TYR A 45 -7.33 7.84 4.22
CA TYR A 45 -7.45 9.27 3.97
C TYR A 45 -8.54 9.59 2.95
N SER A 46 -8.96 10.85 2.96
CA SER A 46 -9.67 11.49 1.86
C SER A 46 -8.88 12.68 1.35
N TYR A 47 -9.13 13.11 0.12
CA TYR A 47 -8.40 14.25 -0.44
C TYR A 47 -9.24 15.04 -1.43
N LYS A 48 -8.84 16.30 -1.63
CA LYS A 48 -9.33 17.18 -2.70
C LYS A 48 -8.14 17.79 -3.43
N LYS A 49 -8.17 17.74 -4.77
CA LYS A 49 -7.19 18.43 -5.61
C LYS A 49 -7.66 19.84 -5.93
N ILE A 50 -6.80 20.83 -5.75
CA ILE A 50 -7.07 22.25 -6.07
C ILE A 50 -5.85 22.77 -6.82
N GLY A 51 -5.99 22.92 -8.13
CA GLY A 51 -4.87 23.29 -9.00
C GLY A 51 -3.75 22.24 -8.92
N ASN A 52 -2.56 22.67 -8.52
CA ASN A 52 -1.39 21.81 -8.34
C ASN A 52 -1.20 21.33 -6.88
N LYS A 53 -2.17 21.58 -6.01
CA LYS A 53 -2.11 21.21 -4.58
C LYS A 53 -3.16 20.16 -4.25
N TYR A 54 -2.88 19.41 -3.18
CA TYR A 54 -3.82 18.47 -2.56
C TYR A 54 -4.08 18.90 -1.13
N ILE A 55 -5.35 18.88 -0.73
CA ILE A 55 -5.75 18.90 0.67
C ILE A 55 -6.06 17.45 1.03
N VAL A 56 -5.34 16.90 1.99
CA VAL A 56 -5.46 15.51 2.42
C VAL A 56 -5.95 15.49 3.87
N SER A 57 -7.06 14.81 4.13
CA SER A 57 -7.56 14.55 5.48
C SER A 57 -7.27 13.11 5.83
N ILE A 58 -6.46 12.89 6.84
CA ILE A 58 -6.11 11.56 7.34
C ILE A 58 -7.17 11.11 8.33
N ASN A 59 -7.67 9.90 8.14
CA ASN A 59 -8.74 9.36 8.97
C ASN A 59 -8.22 9.00 10.36
N ASN A 60 -9.13 9.08 11.34
CA ASN A 60 -8.82 8.76 12.72
C ASN A 60 -8.21 7.35 12.87
N HIS A 61 -7.36 7.13 13.85
CA HIS A 61 -6.63 5.89 14.10
C HIS A 61 -5.69 5.45 12.97
N THR A 62 -5.30 6.35 12.08
CA THR A 62 -4.37 6.06 10.98
C THR A 62 -3.02 6.72 11.23
N ALA A 63 -1.93 5.95 11.05
CA ALA A 63 -0.58 6.48 11.14
C ALA A 63 -0.31 7.47 10.00
N ILE A 64 0.05 8.71 10.34
CA ILE A 64 0.23 9.84 9.41
C ILE A 64 1.21 9.49 8.29
N VAL A 65 2.39 8.99 8.64
CA VAL A 65 3.44 8.64 7.66
C VAL A 65 2.97 7.55 6.70
N LYS A 66 2.23 6.55 7.21
CA LYS A 66 1.68 5.47 6.38
C LYS A 66 0.65 6.00 5.39
N ALA A 67 -0.27 6.86 5.84
CA ALA A 67 -1.29 7.46 4.99
C ALA A 67 -0.69 8.35 3.90
N LEU A 68 0.28 9.20 4.26
CA LEU A 68 0.96 10.07 3.31
C LEU A 68 1.77 9.30 2.27
N ASN A 69 2.46 8.22 2.67
CA ASN A 69 3.17 7.34 1.73
C ASN A 69 2.20 6.66 0.75
N ALA A 70 1.09 6.12 1.24
CA ALA A 70 0.08 5.50 0.39
C ALA A 70 -0.53 6.51 -0.58
N PHE A 71 -0.86 7.72 -0.11
CA PHE A 71 -1.36 8.81 -0.93
C PHE A 71 -0.37 9.22 -2.04
N CYS A 72 0.90 9.43 -1.68
CA CYS A 72 1.93 9.83 -2.65
C CYS A 72 2.14 8.75 -3.71
N LYS A 73 2.15 7.47 -3.32
CA LYS A 73 2.24 6.33 -4.25
C LYS A 73 1.02 6.28 -5.18
N GLU A 74 -0.19 6.37 -4.64
CA GLU A 74 -1.42 6.35 -5.44
C GLU A 74 -1.46 7.47 -6.48
N LYS A 75 -0.95 8.66 -6.12
CA LYS A 75 -0.97 9.84 -7.01
C LYS A 75 0.29 10.02 -7.83
N GLY A 76 1.29 9.16 -7.71
CA GLY A 76 2.56 9.27 -8.42
C GLY A 76 3.35 10.52 -8.02
N ILE A 77 3.23 10.97 -6.76
CA ILE A 77 3.91 12.18 -6.27
C ILE A 77 5.30 11.79 -5.77
N LEU A 78 6.32 12.20 -6.50
CA LEU A 78 7.73 11.88 -6.20
C LEU A 78 8.50 13.08 -5.62
N SER A 79 7.90 14.27 -5.64
CA SER A 79 8.51 15.49 -5.06
C SER A 79 7.43 16.48 -4.63
N GLY A 80 7.69 17.24 -3.57
CA GLY A 80 6.77 18.25 -3.07
C GLY A 80 7.07 18.66 -1.64
N SER A 81 6.24 19.56 -1.11
CA SER A 81 6.25 19.99 0.28
C SER A 81 4.98 19.56 0.99
N ILE A 82 5.09 19.35 2.28
CA ILE A 82 3.98 19.01 3.17
C ILE A 82 3.88 20.06 4.27
N ASN A 83 2.67 20.53 4.54
CA ASN A 83 2.33 21.31 5.71
C ASN A 83 1.03 20.75 6.29
N GLY A 84 0.93 20.66 7.61
CA GLY A 84 -0.25 20.09 8.25
C GLY A 84 -0.42 20.54 9.69
N ILE A 85 -1.63 20.38 10.18
CA ILE A 85 -2.04 20.56 11.57
C ILE A 85 -2.95 19.40 11.95
N GLY A 86 -3.18 19.17 13.22
CA GLY A 86 -4.11 18.13 13.67
C GLY A 86 -3.88 17.71 15.10
N ALA A 87 -4.48 16.56 15.47
CA ALA A 87 -4.30 15.95 16.77
C ALA A 87 -3.83 14.51 16.64
N ILE A 88 -3.05 14.02 17.60
CA ILE A 88 -2.51 12.66 17.66
C ILE A 88 -2.58 12.11 19.08
N GLY A 89 -2.67 10.79 19.21
CA GLY A 89 -2.66 10.09 20.49
C GLY A 89 -1.33 9.40 20.80
N GLU A 90 -0.47 9.25 19.80
CA GLU A 90 0.87 8.66 19.95
C GLU A 90 1.84 9.31 18.98
N LEU A 91 3.05 9.59 19.45
CA LEU A 91 4.14 10.16 18.66
C LEU A 91 5.46 9.51 19.04
N THR A 92 6.18 8.99 18.06
CA THR A 92 7.58 8.60 18.23
C THR A 92 8.47 9.60 17.50
N LEU A 93 9.27 10.36 18.25
CA LEU A 93 10.29 11.22 17.71
C LEU A 93 11.62 10.49 17.63
N ARG A 94 12.37 10.75 16.58
CA ARG A 94 13.69 10.19 16.34
C ARG A 94 14.74 11.30 16.35
N PHE A 95 15.74 11.16 17.19
CA PHE A 95 16.83 12.13 17.36
C PHE A 95 18.16 11.50 16.97
N PHE A 96 18.94 12.21 16.17
CA PHE A 96 20.30 11.81 15.88
C PHE A 96 21.22 12.21 17.05
N ASN A 97 21.93 11.22 17.60
CA ASN A 97 22.92 11.43 18.65
C ASN A 97 24.32 11.57 18.01
N PRO A 98 24.90 12.77 17.98
CA PRO A 98 26.19 12.99 17.30
C PRO A 98 27.39 12.31 18.00
N LYS A 99 27.25 11.95 19.28
CA LYS A 99 28.33 11.26 20.04
C LYS A 99 28.38 9.77 19.70
N THR A 100 27.21 9.11 19.69
CA THR A 100 27.11 7.68 19.40
C THR A 100 26.98 7.40 17.91
N LYS A 101 26.69 8.43 17.08
CA LYS A 101 26.34 8.33 15.64
C LYS A 101 25.15 7.40 15.38
N ALA A 102 24.27 7.28 16.36
CA ALA A 102 23.06 6.48 16.29
C ALA A 102 21.82 7.35 16.45
N TYR A 103 20.65 6.77 16.18
CA TYR A 103 19.37 7.41 16.43
C TYR A 103 18.76 6.90 17.72
N ASP A 104 18.26 7.82 18.54
CA ASP A 104 17.51 7.56 19.76
C ASP A 104 16.04 7.86 19.50
N ASP A 105 15.15 6.94 19.83
CA ASP A 105 13.71 7.08 19.67
C ASP A 105 13.06 7.38 21.03
N LYS A 106 12.15 8.38 21.05
CA LYS A 106 11.34 8.70 22.23
C LYS A 106 9.86 8.69 21.86
N THR A 107 9.07 7.85 22.54
CA THR A 107 7.64 7.71 22.30
C THR A 107 6.84 8.39 23.41
N PHE A 108 5.86 9.18 23.01
CA PHE A 108 4.84 9.81 23.85
C PHE A 108 3.49 9.14 23.53
N ARG A 109 2.74 8.77 24.58
CA ARG A 109 1.41 8.14 24.46
C ARG A 109 0.41 8.94 25.25
N GLU A 110 0.00 10.04 24.67
CA GLU A 110 -0.99 10.97 25.21
C GLU A 110 -1.60 11.79 24.09
N GLN A 111 -2.73 12.43 24.35
CA GLN A 111 -3.33 13.33 23.36
C GLN A 111 -2.45 14.57 23.23
N MET A 112 -2.09 14.89 21.99
CA MET A 112 -1.26 16.06 21.66
C MET A 112 -1.84 16.75 20.43
N GLU A 113 -1.64 18.07 20.36
CA GLU A 113 -1.98 18.88 19.19
C GLU A 113 -0.74 19.07 18.32
N ILE A 114 -0.91 18.84 17.02
CA ILE A 114 0.08 19.19 16.00
C ILE A 114 -0.16 20.63 15.58
N SER A 115 0.60 21.55 16.14
CA SER A 115 0.56 22.96 15.74
C SER A 115 1.24 23.22 14.40
N ASN A 116 2.22 22.37 14.04
CA ASN A 116 2.91 22.44 12.76
C ASN A 116 3.54 21.08 12.42
N LEU A 117 3.10 20.48 11.33
CA LEU A 117 3.79 19.40 10.64
C LEU A 117 4.35 19.99 9.35
N THR A 118 5.65 19.92 9.16
CA THR A 118 6.29 20.38 7.93
C THR A 118 7.26 19.35 7.40
N GLY A 119 7.46 19.34 6.08
CA GLY A 119 8.42 18.43 5.47
C GLY A 119 8.41 18.45 3.96
N ASN A 120 9.17 17.54 3.40
CA ASN A 120 9.24 17.36 1.96
C ASN A 120 9.00 15.90 1.54
N ILE A 121 8.54 15.78 0.31
CA ILE A 121 8.44 14.55 -0.43
C ILE A 121 9.64 14.51 -1.38
N SER A 122 10.37 13.43 -1.38
CA SER A 122 11.42 13.13 -2.32
C SER A 122 11.35 11.65 -2.74
N SER A 123 12.18 11.24 -3.66
CA SER A 123 12.32 9.83 -4.02
C SER A 123 13.71 9.34 -3.67
N MET A 124 13.80 8.12 -3.14
CA MET A 124 15.03 7.42 -2.86
C MET A 124 14.88 5.98 -3.34
N ASN A 125 15.75 5.54 -4.25
CA ASN A 125 15.66 4.22 -4.89
C ASN A 125 14.29 3.96 -5.52
N GLU A 126 13.76 4.94 -6.25
CA GLU A 126 12.44 4.91 -6.90
C GLU A 126 11.24 4.76 -5.94
N GLN A 127 11.48 4.86 -4.64
CA GLN A 127 10.45 4.84 -3.61
C GLN A 127 10.19 6.25 -3.07
N VAL A 128 8.94 6.52 -2.70
CA VAL A 128 8.57 7.75 -1.99
C VAL A 128 9.33 7.81 -0.66
N TYR A 129 10.03 8.90 -0.42
CA TYR A 129 10.70 9.20 0.83
C TYR A 129 10.13 10.48 1.43
N LEU A 130 9.60 10.38 2.65
CA LEU A 130 9.05 11.50 3.41
C LEU A 130 10.03 11.92 4.49
N HIS A 131 10.40 13.19 4.52
CA HIS A 131 11.17 13.79 5.60
C HIS A 131 10.28 14.81 6.30
N LEU A 132 9.85 14.50 7.53
CA LEU A 132 8.85 15.25 8.27
C LEU A 132 9.40 15.74 9.60
N HIS A 133 9.03 16.95 9.97
CA HIS A 133 9.24 17.56 11.28
C HIS A 133 7.88 17.91 11.89
N ILE A 134 7.77 17.77 13.19
CA ILE A 134 6.54 18.02 13.94
C ILE A 134 6.87 18.78 15.24
#